data_4313ef3aa2df165e5f3d340eca8fac4f
#
_entry.id   4313ef3aa2df165e5f3d340eca8fac4f
#
_cell.length_a   1.000
_cell.length_b   1.000
_cell.length_c   1.000
_cell.angle_alpha   90.00
_cell.angle_beta   90.00
_cell.angle_gamma   90.00
#
_symmetry.space_group_name_H-M   'P 1'
#
loop_
_entity.id
_entity.type
_entity.pdbx_description
1 polymer ?
#
loop_
_entity_poly.entity_id
_entity_poly.type
_entity_poly.pdbx_seq_one_letter_code
_entity_poly.pdbx_strand_id
1 'polypeptide(L)'
;MEVHSTRAMAARAVALCEALLWEEPTPGSIAGVLRAHGELGPLELSPDDVSAMRAAAGRLMELFAAPSAGEAAGLLNRLLAGTACPPRLTDHGGTTTWHLHVDRDDDAPWAEWFLASSAMSMAVLLADHQRVPAGLCASAPCGRPFLDTSGGSPRRYCSPRCATRERVAAHRAATRGM
;
A
#
# COMPACT_ATOMS: atom_id res chain seq x y z
N MET A 1 -15.03 11.52 4.35
CA MET A 1 -13.79 10.77 4.67
C MET A 1 -12.66 11.51 3.97
N GLU A 2 -11.63 11.94 4.67
CA GLU A 2 -10.51 12.68 4.08
C GLU A 2 -9.71 11.76 3.17
N VAL A 3 -9.88 11.92 1.87
CA VAL A 3 -9.28 11.09 0.82
C VAL A 3 -7.75 11.22 0.80
N HIS A 4 -7.23 12.37 1.21
CA HIS A 4 -5.79 12.68 1.24
C HIS A 4 -5.15 12.52 2.63
N SER A 5 -5.83 11.88 3.59
CA SER A 5 -5.19 11.56 4.87
C SER A 5 -4.09 10.50 4.67
N THR A 6 -3.05 10.54 5.50
CA THR A 6 -1.96 9.56 5.49
C THR A 6 -2.46 8.11 5.48
N ARG A 7 -3.51 7.84 6.27
CA ARG A 7 -4.13 6.51 6.33
C ARG A 7 -4.87 6.14 5.05
N ALA A 8 -5.56 7.10 4.40
CA ALA A 8 -6.23 6.86 3.12
C ALA A 8 -5.22 6.57 2.01
N MET A 9 -4.13 7.32 1.95
CA MET A 9 -3.03 7.10 1.00
C MET A 9 -2.38 5.71 1.21
N ALA A 10 -2.14 5.31 2.45
CA ALA A 10 -1.61 3.99 2.77
C ALA A 10 -2.61 2.86 2.43
N ALA A 11 -3.91 3.07 2.64
CA ALA A 11 -4.94 2.11 2.23
C ALA A 11 -5.01 1.97 0.70
N ARG A 12 -4.89 3.08 -0.05
CA ARG A 12 -4.76 3.07 -1.52
C ARG A 12 -3.53 2.29 -1.96
N ALA A 13 -2.37 2.48 -1.29
CA ALA A 13 -1.15 1.75 -1.60
C ALA A 13 -1.33 0.23 -1.50
N VAL A 14 -1.96 -0.24 -0.42
CA VAL A 14 -2.26 -1.66 -0.22
C VAL A 14 -3.24 -2.19 -1.28
N ALA A 15 -4.30 -1.45 -1.59
CA ALA A 15 -5.29 -1.84 -2.60
C ALA A 15 -4.68 -1.92 -4.01
N LEU A 16 -3.83 -0.96 -4.37
CA LEU A 16 -3.09 -0.99 -5.65
C LEU A 16 -2.12 -2.17 -5.72
N CYS A 17 -1.36 -2.47 -4.64
CA CYS A 17 -0.51 -3.64 -4.60
C CYS A 17 -1.32 -4.94 -4.80
N GLU A 18 -2.50 -5.05 -4.17
CA GLU A 18 -3.37 -6.21 -4.33
C GLU A 18 -3.86 -6.34 -5.78
N ALA A 19 -4.40 -5.28 -6.38
CA ALA A 19 -4.88 -5.28 -7.75
C ALA A 19 -3.79 -5.56 -8.79
N LEU A 20 -2.58 -5.03 -8.56
CA LEU A 20 -1.45 -5.18 -9.50
C LEU A 20 -0.79 -6.55 -9.44
N LEU A 21 -0.82 -7.26 -8.29
CA LEU A 21 -0.03 -8.47 -8.07
C LEU A 21 -0.87 -9.76 -7.91
N TRP A 22 -2.14 -9.66 -7.52
CA TRP A 22 -3.03 -10.81 -7.29
C TRP A 22 -4.16 -10.94 -8.29
N GLU A 23 -4.31 -9.96 -9.18
CA GLU A 23 -5.34 -9.95 -10.24
C GLU A 23 -4.66 -9.83 -11.60
N GLU A 24 -5.46 -9.91 -12.68
CA GLU A 24 -5.01 -9.57 -14.03
C GLU A 24 -5.21 -8.06 -14.24
N PRO A 25 -4.16 -7.24 -14.01
CA PRO A 25 -4.33 -5.79 -14.02
C PRO A 25 -4.51 -5.27 -15.45
N THR A 26 -5.51 -4.42 -15.63
CA THR A 26 -5.73 -3.65 -16.86
C THR A 26 -5.75 -2.15 -16.52
N PRO A 27 -5.51 -1.25 -17.48
CA PRO A 27 -5.66 0.18 -17.26
C PRO A 27 -7.01 0.55 -16.62
N GLY A 28 -8.08 -0.07 -17.08
CA GLY A 28 -9.43 0.17 -16.55
C GLY A 28 -9.63 -0.34 -15.11
N SER A 29 -9.10 -1.51 -14.75
CA SER A 29 -9.19 -2.03 -13.39
C SER A 29 -8.38 -1.19 -12.41
N ILE A 30 -7.18 -0.76 -12.78
CA ILE A 30 -6.34 0.10 -11.93
C ILE A 30 -6.97 1.49 -11.77
N ALA A 31 -7.48 2.09 -12.85
CA ALA A 31 -8.25 3.33 -12.77
C ALA A 31 -9.47 3.19 -11.84
N GLY A 32 -10.13 2.03 -11.83
CA GLY A 32 -11.21 1.70 -10.91
C GLY A 32 -10.78 1.74 -9.44
N VAL A 33 -9.63 1.15 -9.12
CA VAL A 33 -9.05 1.20 -7.76
C VAL A 33 -8.70 2.64 -7.36
N LEU A 34 -8.08 3.40 -8.26
CA LEU A 34 -7.75 4.80 -8.02
C LEU A 34 -9.00 5.63 -7.69
N ARG A 35 -10.07 5.51 -8.50
CA ARG A 35 -11.35 6.19 -8.23
C ARG A 35 -11.97 5.79 -6.90
N ALA A 36 -11.94 4.50 -6.56
CA ALA A 36 -12.46 4.00 -5.29
C ALA A 36 -11.71 4.59 -4.07
N HIS A 37 -10.47 5.01 -4.28
CA HIS A 37 -9.64 5.68 -3.28
C HIS A 37 -9.59 7.21 -3.44
N GLY A 38 -10.46 7.78 -4.28
CA GLY A 38 -10.73 9.21 -4.36
C GLY A 38 -9.84 9.99 -5.31
N GLU A 39 -9.10 9.31 -6.19
CA GLU A 39 -8.43 9.99 -7.28
C GLU A 39 -9.47 10.48 -8.29
N LEU A 40 -9.49 11.78 -8.50
CA LEU A 40 -10.44 12.49 -9.38
C LEU A 40 -9.73 12.88 -10.69
N GLY A 41 -10.51 13.01 -11.75
CA GLY A 41 -10.03 13.49 -13.05
C GLY A 41 -9.86 12.37 -14.09
N PRO A 42 -9.33 12.72 -15.26
CA PRO A 42 -9.04 11.75 -16.30
C PRO A 42 -7.88 10.85 -15.85
N LEU A 43 -8.20 9.60 -15.52
CA LEU A 43 -7.20 8.59 -15.16
C LEU A 43 -6.81 7.84 -16.45
N GLU A 44 -5.93 8.46 -17.23
CA GLU A 44 -5.43 7.90 -18.48
C GLU A 44 -4.20 7.05 -18.19
N LEU A 45 -4.41 5.76 -17.99
CA LEU A 45 -3.33 4.78 -17.84
C LEU A 45 -3.16 3.98 -19.12
N SER A 46 -1.93 3.82 -19.55
CA SER A 46 -1.55 2.88 -20.61
C SER A 46 -1.20 1.49 -20.03
N PRO A 47 -1.10 0.45 -20.85
CA PRO A 47 -0.55 -0.85 -20.42
C PRO A 47 0.87 -0.74 -19.87
N ASP A 48 1.70 0.17 -20.40
CA ASP A 48 3.06 0.40 -19.92
C ASP A 48 3.07 1.03 -18.53
N ASP A 49 2.14 1.96 -18.24
CA ASP A 49 1.96 2.50 -16.89
C ASP A 49 1.60 1.40 -15.89
N VAL A 50 0.66 0.51 -16.25
CA VAL A 50 0.29 -0.64 -15.40
C VAL A 50 1.49 -1.55 -15.15
N SER A 51 2.31 -1.81 -16.17
CA SER A 51 3.54 -2.60 -16.03
C SER A 51 4.54 -1.94 -15.10
N ALA A 52 4.77 -0.64 -15.25
CA ALA A 52 5.65 0.14 -14.39
C ALA A 52 5.13 0.21 -12.93
N MET A 53 3.83 0.42 -12.74
CA MET A 53 3.18 0.38 -11.42
C MET A 53 3.29 -1.00 -10.77
N ARG A 54 3.21 -2.09 -11.54
CA ARG A 54 3.40 -3.45 -11.04
C ARG A 54 4.82 -3.65 -10.49
N ALA A 55 5.84 -3.12 -11.16
CA ALA A 55 7.22 -3.13 -10.67
C ALA A 55 7.36 -2.31 -9.37
N ALA A 56 6.73 -1.14 -9.30
CA ALA A 56 6.68 -0.31 -8.09
C ALA A 56 5.99 -1.04 -6.92
N ALA A 57 4.87 -1.75 -7.19
CA ALA A 57 4.19 -2.57 -6.20
C ALA A 57 5.11 -3.66 -5.62
N GLY A 58 5.94 -4.30 -6.45
CA GLY A 58 6.93 -5.28 -5.99
C GLY A 58 7.89 -4.70 -4.93
N ARG A 59 8.34 -3.46 -5.11
CA ARG A 59 9.19 -2.77 -4.11
C ARG A 59 8.45 -2.48 -2.79
N LEU A 60 7.16 -2.17 -2.85
CA LEU A 60 6.35 -2.00 -1.64
C LEU A 60 6.09 -3.33 -0.91
N MET A 61 6.04 -4.45 -1.64
CA MET A 61 5.90 -5.77 -1.01
C MET A 61 7.12 -6.13 -0.14
N GLU A 62 8.33 -5.69 -0.51
CA GLU A 62 9.52 -5.84 0.34
C GLU A 62 9.35 -5.10 1.68
N LEU A 63 8.79 -3.88 1.63
CA LEU A 63 8.47 -3.11 2.83
C LEU A 63 7.43 -3.83 3.71
N PHE A 64 6.37 -4.39 3.11
CA PHE A 64 5.30 -5.08 3.86
C PHE A 64 5.77 -6.41 4.45
N ALA A 65 6.84 -6.99 3.91
CA ALA A 65 7.48 -8.18 4.44
C ALA A 65 8.53 -7.89 5.54
N ALA A 66 8.82 -6.63 5.82
CA ALA A 66 9.86 -6.25 6.79
C ALA A 66 9.52 -6.79 8.19
N PRO A 67 10.45 -7.52 8.84
CA PRO A 67 10.20 -8.17 10.12
C PRO A 67 10.26 -7.21 11.32
N SER A 68 10.79 -6.00 11.12
CA SER A 68 10.95 -5.00 12.18
C SER A 68 10.75 -3.57 11.67
N ALA A 69 10.43 -2.66 12.60
CA ALA A 69 10.34 -1.24 12.29
C ALA A 69 11.68 -0.66 11.78
N GLY A 70 12.81 -1.14 12.30
CA GLY A 70 14.13 -0.69 11.86
C GLY A 70 14.43 -1.07 10.42
N GLU A 71 14.11 -2.31 10.01
CA GLU A 71 14.26 -2.75 8.62
C GLU A 71 13.29 -2.03 7.68
N ALA A 72 12.03 -1.85 8.11
CA ALA A 72 11.06 -1.06 7.36
C ALA A 72 11.52 0.39 7.18
N ALA A 73 12.06 1.03 8.21
CA ALA A 73 12.61 2.38 8.13
C ALA A 73 13.78 2.45 7.14
N GLY A 74 14.68 1.48 7.13
CA GLY A 74 15.77 1.39 6.16
C GLY A 74 15.28 1.25 4.72
N LEU A 75 14.24 0.43 4.49
CA LEU A 75 13.58 0.30 3.18
C LEU A 75 12.92 1.61 2.75
N LEU A 76 12.13 2.23 3.64
CA LEU A 76 11.46 3.50 3.39
C LEU A 76 12.46 4.62 3.05
N ASN A 77 13.55 4.74 3.79
CA ASN A 77 14.58 5.73 3.51
C ASN A 77 15.19 5.54 2.11
N ARG A 78 15.41 4.30 1.68
CA ARG A 78 15.89 4.02 0.31
C ARG A 78 14.84 4.35 -0.77
N LEU A 79 13.57 4.01 -0.50
CA LEU A 79 12.48 4.34 -1.42
C LEU A 79 12.35 5.86 -1.57
N LEU A 80 12.28 6.59 -0.46
CA LEU A 80 12.15 8.06 -0.46
C LEU A 80 13.36 8.73 -1.12
N ALA A 81 14.58 8.30 -0.81
CA ALA A 81 15.78 8.85 -1.45
C ALA A 81 15.82 8.66 -2.97
N GLY A 82 15.19 7.60 -3.47
CA GLY A 82 15.18 7.28 -4.90
C GLY A 82 13.95 7.79 -5.68
N THR A 83 12.90 8.27 -5.00
CA THR A 83 11.64 8.63 -5.67
C THR A 83 11.02 9.92 -5.17
N ALA A 84 11.27 10.33 -3.92
CA ALA A 84 10.67 11.53 -3.38
C ALA A 84 11.43 12.79 -3.82
N CYS A 85 10.67 13.82 -4.17
CA CYS A 85 11.12 15.18 -4.38
C CYS A 85 10.81 16.03 -3.13
N PRO A 86 11.30 17.28 -3.06
CA PRO A 86 10.92 18.18 -1.97
C PRO A 86 9.40 18.26 -1.83
N PRO A 87 8.86 18.14 -0.60
CA PRO A 87 7.43 18.19 -0.38
C PRO A 87 6.82 19.51 -0.88
N ARG A 88 5.67 19.41 -1.56
CA ARG A 88 4.89 20.57 -2.04
C ARG A 88 3.43 20.42 -1.64
N LEU A 89 2.75 21.54 -1.43
CA LEU A 89 1.30 21.56 -1.29
C LEU A 89 0.66 21.84 -2.65
N THR A 90 -0.41 21.10 -2.95
CA THR A 90 -1.21 21.32 -4.16
C THR A 90 -2.70 21.16 -3.85
N ASP A 91 -3.53 21.86 -4.61
CA ASP A 91 -4.98 21.68 -4.67
C ASP A 91 -5.44 21.35 -6.10
N HIS A 92 -4.47 21.03 -6.97
CA HIS A 92 -4.67 20.77 -8.40
C HIS A 92 -5.49 21.86 -9.10
N GLY A 93 -5.12 23.13 -8.84
CA GLY A 93 -5.81 24.28 -9.42
C GLY A 93 -7.24 24.48 -8.90
N GLY A 94 -7.49 24.14 -7.64
CA GLY A 94 -8.79 24.30 -6.97
C GLY A 94 -9.74 23.12 -7.17
N THR A 95 -9.30 22.01 -7.76
CA THR A 95 -10.12 20.81 -7.98
C THR A 95 -10.20 19.88 -6.79
N THR A 96 -9.23 19.98 -5.87
CA THR A 96 -9.16 19.20 -4.63
C THR A 96 -8.92 20.09 -3.42
N THR A 97 -8.97 19.53 -2.21
CA THR A 97 -8.47 20.20 -1.00
C THR A 97 -6.95 20.20 -1.00
N TRP A 98 -6.32 21.18 -0.31
CA TRP A 98 -4.88 21.24 -0.14
C TRP A 98 -4.33 19.95 0.48
N HIS A 99 -3.34 19.34 -0.17
CA HIS A 99 -2.67 18.14 0.31
C HIS A 99 -1.20 18.11 -0.11
N LEU A 100 -0.45 17.21 0.53
CA LEU A 100 0.99 17.10 0.36
C LEU A 100 1.33 16.14 -0.78
N HIS A 101 2.16 16.60 -1.71
CA HIS A 101 2.83 15.80 -2.72
C HIS A 101 4.33 15.70 -2.47
N VAL A 102 4.90 14.56 -2.82
CA VAL A 102 6.35 14.28 -2.75
C VAL A 102 6.89 13.72 -4.07
N ASP A 103 6.06 13.58 -5.07
CA ASP A 103 6.43 13.34 -6.45
C ASP A 103 6.95 14.62 -7.13
N ARG A 104 7.52 14.48 -8.32
CA ARG A 104 8.18 15.58 -9.02
C ARG A 104 7.22 16.73 -9.36
N ASP A 105 6.10 16.40 -9.97
CA ASP A 105 5.06 17.35 -10.44
C ASP A 105 3.73 16.60 -10.67
N ASP A 106 2.68 17.32 -11.10
CA ASP A 106 1.36 16.77 -11.33
C ASP A 106 1.28 15.88 -12.60
N ASP A 107 2.31 15.96 -13.47
CA ASP A 107 2.46 15.13 -14.69
C ASP A 107 3.45 13.97 -14.48
N ALA A 108 3.87 13.70 -13.24
CA ALA A 108 4.79 12.61 -12.92
C ALA A 108 4.23 11.25 -13.39
N PRO A 109 5.09 10.33 -13.90
CA PRO A 109 4.65 8.99 -14.28
C PRO A 109 3.90 8.28 -13.14
N TRP A 110 2.85 7.56 -13.48
CA TRP A 110 1.99 6.87 -12.50
C TRP A 110 2.76 6.00 -11.49
N ALA A 111 3.81 5.31 -11.94
CA ALA A 111 4.63 4.48 -11.07
C ALA A 111 5.49 5.30 -10.08
N GLU A 112 6.00 6.47 -10.51
CA GLU A 112 6.76 7.39 -9.66
C GLU A 112 5.84 7.97 -8.58
N TRP A 113 4.71 8.56 -8.98
CA TRP A 113 3.70 9.06 -8.07
C TRP A 113 3.22 8.00 -7.07
N PHE A 114 2.90 6.79 -7.56
CA PHE A 114 2.43 5.68 -6.73
C PHE A 114 3.47 5.32 -5.67
N LEU A 115 4.73 5.17 -6.06
CA LEU A 115 5.78 4.75 -5.14
C LEU A 115 6.13 5.85 -4.14
N ALA A 116 6.28 7.10 -4.59
CA ALA A 116 6.61 8.23 -3.73
C ALA A 116 5.53 8.51 -2.69
N SER A 117 4.26 8.59 -3.12
CA SER A 117 3.11 8.84 -2.24
C SER A 117 2.89 7.68 -1.24
N SER A 118 3.10 6.43 -1.68
CA SER A 118 3.00 5.26 -0.82
C SER A 118 4.13 5.23 0.22
N ALA A 119 5.38 5.45 -0.19
CA ALA A 119 6.51 5.46 0.72
C ALA A 119 6.36 6.56 1.78
N MET A 120 5.93 7.76 1.38
CA MET A 120 5.69 8.87 2.31
C MET A 120 4.60 8.54 3.33
N SER A 121 3.45 8.03 2.88
CA SER A 121 2.36 7.68 3.80
C SER A 121 2.76 6.58 4.78
N MET A 122 3.50 5.56 4.31
CA MET A 122 4.01 4.49 5.17
C MET A 122 5.07 4.98 6.16
N ALA A 123 5.94 5.93 5.75
CA ALA A 123 6.94 6.52 6.64
C ALA A 123 6.29 7.33 7.78
N VAL A 124 5.28 8.14 7.48
CA VAL A 124 4.52 8.88 8.50
C VAL A 124 3.83 7.91 9.47
N LEU A 125 3.13 6.89 8.95
CA LEU A 125 2.47 5.90 9.80
C LEU A 125 3.46 5.10 10.66
N LEU A 126 4.65 4.77 10.14
CA LEU A 126 5.68 4.11 10.92
C LEU A 126 6.19 5.04 12.04
N ALA A 127 6.39 6.32 11.75
CA ALA A 127 6.80 7.31 12.75
C ALA A 127 5.73 7.50 13.84
N ASP A 128 4.45 7.54 13.46
CA ASP A 128 3.35 7.74 14.42
C ASP A 128 3.11 6.49 15.29
N HIS A 129 3.17 5.30 14.70
CA HIS A 129 2.82 4.06 15.39
C HIS A 129 4.03 3.28 15.93
N GLN A 130 5.26 3.66 15.58
CA GLN A 130 6.54 3.02 15.96
C GLN A 130 6.59 1.51 15.61
N ARG A 131 5.89 1.11 14.54
CA ARG A 131 5.83 -0.26 14.02
C ARG A 131 5.55 -0.26 12.53
N VAL A 132 5.79 -1.39 11.86
CA VAL A 132 5.47 -1.54 10.44
C VAL A 132 3.97 -1.36 10.23
N PRO A 133 3.51 -0.38 9.41
CA PRO A 133 2.09 -0.04 9.30
C PRO A 133 1.31 -0.98 8.37
N ALA A 134 1.96 -1.91 7.71
CA ALA A 134 1.37 -2.87 6.81
C ALA A 134 2.03 -4.24 6.99
N GLY A 135 1.42 -5.31 6.49
CA GLY A 135 1.98 -6.64 6.57
C GLY A 135 1.45 -7.55 5.48
N LEU A 136 2.02 -8.75 5.38
CA LEU A 136 1.55 -9.82 4.51
C LEU A 136 0.73 -10.83 5.30
N CYS A 137 -0.36 -11.30 4.73
CA CYS A 137 -1.23 -12.27 5.36
C CYS A 137 -0.48 -13.59 5.61
N ALA A 138 -0.38 -14.01 6.87
CA ALA A 138 0.29 -15.25 7.27
C ALA A 138 -0.49 -16.53 6.91
N SER A 139 -1.67 -16.42 6.30
CA SER A 139 -2.39 -17.57 5.76
C SER A 139 -1.74 -18.02 4.46
N ALA A 140 -1.17 -19.23 4.44
CA ALA A 140 -0.39 -19.77 3.32
C ALA A 140 -1.04 -19.64 1.93
N PRO A 141 -2.36 -19.87 1.74
CA PRO A 141 -2.99 -19.71 0.43
C PRO A 141 -3.36 -18.26 0.11
N CYS A 142 -3.00 -17.27 0.97
CA CYS A 142 -3.42 -15.88 0.79
C CYS A 142 -2.23 -14.96 0.43
N GLY A 143 -1.31 -14.73 1.36
CA GLY A 143 -0.13 -13.85 1.17
C GLY A 143 -0.44 -12.38 0.87
N ARG A 144 -1.71 -11.97 0.77
CA ARG A 144 -2.12 -10.61 0.37
C ARG A 144 -1.66 -9.55 1.37
N PRO A 145 -1.31 -8.36 0.90
CA PRO A 145 -0.98 -7.25 1.78
C PRO A 145 -2.20 -6.76 2.57
N PHE A 146 -1.95 -6.14 3.70
CA PHE A 146 -2.98 -5.45 4.49
C PHE A 146 -2.37 -4.31 5.30
N LEU A 147 -3.17 -3.28 5.54
CA LEU A 147 -2.79 -2.16 6.40
C LEU A 147 -3.11 -2.51 7.86
N ASP A 148 -2.15 -2.27 8.77
CA ASP A 148 -2.35 -2.42 10.21
C ASP A 148 -2.01 -1.14 10.96
N THR A 149 -3.01 -0.29 11.12
CA THR A 149 -2.95 0.95 11.89
C THR A 149 -3.75 0.87 13.19
N SER A 150 -4.10 -0.35 13.64
CA SER A 150 -4.81 -0.54 14.91
C SER A 150 -3.87 -0.32 16.10
N GLY A 151 -4.39 0.20 17.22
CA GLY A 151 -3.59 0.38 18.44
C GLY A 151 -3.34 -0.90 19.25
N GLY A 152 -3.83 -2.05 18.77
CA GLY A 152 -3.71 -3.35 19.45
C GLY A 152 -2.48 -4.16 19.04
N SER A 153 -2.48 -5.45 19.38
CA SER A 153 -1.46 -6.39 18.93
C SER A 153 -1.39 -6.46 17.40
N PRO A 154 -0.18 -6.61 16.81
CA PRO A 154 -0.02 -6.69 15.38
C PRO A 154 -0.88 -7.78 14.75
N ARG A 155 -1.55 -7.43 13.66
CA ARG A 155 -2.37 -8.38 12.92
C ARG A 155 -1.47 -9.34 12.14
N ARG A 156 -1.90 -10.59 12.06
CA ARG A 156 -1.22 -11.64 11.27
C ARG A 156 -1.96 -11.98 9.98
N TYR A 157 -3.22 -11.60 9.86
CA TYR A 157 -4.10 -11.97 8.74
C TYR A 157 -4.82 -10.75 8.18
N CYS A 158 -4.98 -10.72 6.87
CA CYS A 158 -5.66 -9.62 6.18
C CYS A 158 -7.16 -9.53 6.51
N SER A 159 -7.77 -10.65 6.92
CA SER A 159 -9.21 -10.73 7.17
C SER A 159 -9.56 -11.75 8.26
N PRO A 160 -10.76 -11.63 8.87
CA PRO A 160 -11.30 -12.65 9.79
C PRO A 160 -11.41 -14.04 9.13
N ARG A 161 -11.70 -14.09 7.83
CA ARG A 161 -11.78 -15.35 7.07
C ARG A 161 -10.43 -16.09 7.06
N CYS A 162 -9.34 -15.37 6.84
CA CYS A 162 -7.99 -15.95 6.89
C CYS A 162 -7.63 -16.41 8.30
N ALA A 163 -7.93 -15.60 9.32
CA ALA A 163 -7.70 -15.97 10.72
C ALA A 163 -8.47 -17.25 11.12
N THR A 164 -9.74 -17.36 10.71
CA THR A 164 -10.56 -18.54 11.00
C THR A 164 -10.03 -19.78 10.28
N ARG A 165 -9.62 -19.64 9.02
CA ARG A 165 -9.03 -20.75 8.23
C ARG A 165 -7.82 -21.33 8.92
N GLU A 166 -6.90 -20.51 9.38
CA GLU A 166 -5.69 -20.97 10.05
C GLU A 166 -5.97 -21.59 11.44
N ARG A 167 -6.95 -21.05 12.17
CA ARG A 167 -7.39 -21.64 13.45
C ARG A 167 -7.97 -23.03 13.24
N VAL A 168 -8.81 -23.22 12.23
CA VAL A 168 -9.38 -24.53 11.88
C VAL A 168 -8.30 -25.51 11.42
N ALA A 169 -7.33 -25.06 10.61
CA ALA A 169 -6.22 -25.87 10.16
C ALA A 169 -5.35 -26.36 11.35
N ALA A 170 -5.01 -25.46 12.26
CA ALA A 170 -4.26 -25.79 13.47
C ALA A 170 -5.00 -26.81 14.36
N HIS A 171 -6.31 -26.62 14.56
CA HIS A 171 -7.13 -27.57 15.33
C HIS A 171 -7.14 -28.98 14.70
N ARG A 172 -7.33 -29.05 13.39
CA ARG A 172 -7.31 -30.34 12.65
C ARG A 172 -5.94 -31.05 12.73
N ALA A 173 -4.86 -30.28 12.67
CA ALA A 173 -3.51 -30.83 12.82
C ALA A 173 -3.28 -31.40 14.21
N ALA A 174 -3.69 -30.70 15.26
CA ALA A 174 -3.61 -31.17 16.64
C ALA A 174 -4.41 -32.47 16.88
N THR A 175 -5.60 -32.58 16.30
CA THR A 175 -6.47 -33.78 16.46
C THR A 175 -5.96 -34.99 15.69
N ARG A 176 -5.16 -34.81 14.62
CA ARG A 176 -4.56 -35.93 13.87
C ARG A 176 -3.27 -36.47 14.47
N GLY A 177 -2.63 -35.71 15.36
CA GLY A 177 -1.40 -36.11 16.01
C GLY A 177 -1.59 -36.82 17.36
N MET A 178 -2.84 -37.03 17.76
CA MET A 178 -3.25 -37.86 18.91
C MET A 178 -3.76 -39.22 18.45
#